data_39528007ba9cbaead98bfee35ecad6c1
#
_entry.id   39528007ba9cbaead98bfee35ecad6c1
#
_cell.length_a   1.000
_cell.length_b   1.000
_cell.length_c   1.000
_cell.angle_alpha   90.00
_cell.angle_beta   90.00
_cell.angle_gamma   90.00
#
_symmetry.space_group_name_H-M   'P 1'
#
loop_
_entity.id
_entity.type
_entity.pdbx_description
1 polymer ?
#
loop_
_entity_poly.entity_id
_entity_poly.type
_entity_poly.pdbx_seq_one_letter_code
_entity_poly.pdbx_strand_id
1 'polypeptide(L)'
;MQTLTEPLTIHPAPKQPAWRALEAHWDRTCALHLRTLFADDPMRGERMTAEAAGIFLDYSKNRVTGETLRLLFQLAEEAGLRNRIEAMFRGERINSTEDRAVLHVALRAPRDETIEVDGKNVVPGVHAVLDKMAAFCDRVRSGEWKGHSGKRIRSVINIGIGRASCRERV
;
A
#
# COMPACT_ATOMS: atom_id res chain seq x y z
N MET A 1 17.25 -12.68 -27.01
CA MET A 1 17.70 -12.08 -25.73
C MET A 1 16.84 -12.70 -24.64
N GLN A 2 17.35 -13.76 -24.01
CA GLN A 2 16.63 -14.46 -22.94
C GLN A 2 16.78 -13.65 -21.66
N THR A 3 15.73 -13.00 -21.23
CA THR A 3 15.61 -12.48 -19.85
C THR A 3 15.34 -13.66 -18.95
N LEU A 4 16.39 -14.18 -18.33
CA LEU A 4 16.27 -15.10 -17.20
C LEU A 4 15.66 -14.30 -16.04
N THR A 5 14.35 -14.36 -15.89
CA THR A 5 13.66 -13.96 -14.66
C THR A 5 14.03 -14.99 -13.61
N GLU A 6 15.00 -14.67 -12.76
CA GLU A 6 15.25 -15.49 -11.57
C GLU A 6 13.96 -15.49 -10.73
N PRO A 7 13.55 -16.66 -10.22
CA PRO A 7 12.39 -16.74 -9.35
C PRO A 7 12.61 -15.86 -8.11
N LEU A 8 11.63 -15.04 -7.77
CA LEU A 8 11.63 -14.16 -6.59
C LEU A 8 11.77 -15.02 -5.32
N THR A 9 13.01 -15.26 -4.90
CA THR A 9 13.29 -15.99 -3.66
C THR A 9 12.95 -15.09 -2.48
N ILE A 10 11.92 -15.46 -1.72
CA ILE A 10 11.53 -14.74 -0.49
C ILE A 10 12.43 -15.24 0.64
N HIS A 11 13.37 -14.43 1.05
CA HIS A 11 14.09 -14.66 2.30
C HIS A 11 13.27 -14.09 3.47
N PRO A 12 12.95 -14.90 4.50
CA PRO A 12 12.30 -14.39 5.70
C PRO A 12 13.11 -13.25 6.32
N ALA A 13 12.48 -12.13 6.62
CA ALA A 13 13.12 -10.94 7.18
C ALA A 13 14.06 -11.23 8.39
N PRO A 14 13.72 -12.13 9.33
CA PRO A 14 14.58 -12.45 10.47
C PRO A 14 15.95 -13.05 10.13
N LYS A 15 16.15 -13.52 8.91
CA LYS A 15 17.44 -14.09 8.47
C LYS A 15 18.35 -13.04 7.81
N GLN A 16 17.85 -11.88 7.49
CA GLN A 16 18.60 -10.84 6.78
C GLN A 16 19.54 -10.09 7.74
N PRO A 17 20.77 -9.75 7.32
CA PRO A 17 21.71 -8.98 8.13
C PRO A 17 21.15 -7.66 8.65
N ALA A 18 20.45 -6.90 7.79
CA ALA A 18 19.84 -5.64 8.16
C ALA A 18 18.74 -5.79 9.23
N TRP A 19 17.99 -6.90 9.24
CA TRP A 19 17.02 -7.17 10.29
C TRP A 19 17.69 -7.33 11.65
N ARG A 20 18.77 -8.13 11.73
CA ARG A 20 19.54 -8.30 12.97
C ARG A 20 20.18 -7.00 13.45
N ALA A 21 20.65 -6.19 12.52
CA ALA A 21 21.18 -4.87 12.85
C ALA A 21 20.09 -3.94 13.41
N LEU A 22 18.86 -4.02 12.89
CA LEU A 22 17.70 -3.30 13.42
C LEU A 22 17.31 -3.78 14.83
N GLU A 23 17.35 -5.08 15.10
CA GLU A 23 17.11 -5.62 16.45
C GLU A 23 18.14 -5.07 17.44
N ALA A 24 19.43 -5.14 17.13
CA ALA A 24 20.49 -4.57 17.95
C ALA A 24 20.40 -3.03 18.08
N HIS A 25 19.90 -2.35 17.05
CA HIS A 25 19.65 -0.92 17.10
C HIS A 25 18.45 -0.58 18.00
N TRP A 26 17.39 -1.39 17.95
CA TRP A 26 16.22 -1.25 18.82
C TRP A 26 16.59 -1.28 20.30
N ASP A 27 17.45 -2.19 20.72
CA ASP A 27 17.90 -2.29 22.12
C ASP A 27 18.50 -0.97 22.64
N ARG A 28 19.12 -0.19 21.76
CA ARG A 28 19.73 1.11 22.09
C ARG A 28 18.73 2.27 22.01
N THR A 29 17.65 2.13 21.24
CA THR A 29 16.77 3.25 20.88
C THR A 29 15.34 3.12 21.42
N CYS A 30 14.94 1.94 21.91
CA CYS A 30 13.58 1.69 22.39
C CYS A 30 13.14 2.61 23.53
N ALA A 31 14.08 3.06 24.37
CA ALA A 31 13.81 3.97 25.49
C ALA A 31 13.92 5.47 25.13
N LEU A 32 14.31 5.82 23.88
CA LEU A 32 14.43 7.21 23.47
C LEU A 32 13.06 7.91 23.48
N HIS A 33 13.00 9.06 24.12
CA HIS A 33 11.81 9.88 24.13
C HIS A 33 11.83 10.90 22.99
N LEU A 34 10.68 11.20 22.39
CA LEU A 34 10.58 12.18 21.29
C LEU A 34 11.15 13.54 21.66
N ARG A 35 10.97 14.01 22.92
CA ARG A 35 11.56 15.27 23.39
C ARG A 35 13.08 15.30 23.24
N THR A 36 13.74 14.20 23.55
CA THR A 36 15.19 14.07 23.42
C THR A 36 15.57 14.15 21.93
N LEU A 37 14.88 13.41 21.07
CA LEU A 37 15.13 13.41 19.63
C LEU A 37 14.95 14.82 19.00
N PHE A 38 14.00 15.63 19.47
CA PHE A 38 13.84 17.00 19.02
C PHE A 38 14.82 17.99 19.67
N ALA A 39 15.24 17.73 20.91
CA ALA A 39 16.26 18.54 21.57
C ALA A 39 17.63 18.37 20.92
N ASP A 40 17.99 17.12 20.57
CA ASP A 40 19.25 16.77 19.94
C ASP A 40 19.32 17.22 18.47
N ASP A 41 18.16 17.35 17.81
CA ASP A 41 18.03 17.75 16.43
C ASP A 41 16.87 18.74 16.23
N PRO A 42 17.11 20.05 16.42
CA PRO A 42 16.09 21.09 16.21
C PRO A 42 15.51 21.14 14.80
N MET A 43 16.25 20.69 13.78
CA MET A 43 15.81 20.62 12.38
C MET A 43 15.07 19.32 12.05
N ARG A 44 14.79 18.49 13.05
CA ARG A 44 14.15 17.20 12.85
C ARG A 44 12.83 17.28 12.10
N GLY A 45 12.02 18.30 12.41
CA GLY A 45 10.72 18.52 11.77
C GLY A 45 10.81 18.78 10.27
N GLU A 46 11.92 19.34 9.82
CA GLU A 46 12.18 19.65 8.40
C GLU A 46 12.87 18.47 7.69
N ARG A 47 13.81 17.81 8.35
CA ARG A 47 14.59 16.71 7.79
C ARG A 47 13.85 15.39 7.70
N MET A 48 12.90 15.14 8.61
CA MET A 48 12.12 13.90 8.67
C MET A 48 10.80 14.04 7.93
N THR A 49 10.88 14.54 6.71
CA THR A 49 9.76 14.68 5.78
C THR A 49 10.10 14.08 4.44
N ALA A 50 9.09 13.74 3.67
CA ALA A 50 9.23 13.33 2.27
C ALA A 50 8.03 13.83 1.48
N GLU A 51 8.26 14.21 0.24
CA GLU A 51 7.19 14.61 -0.67
C GLU A 51 7.34 13.87 -2.00
N ALA A 52 6.27 13.23 -2.43
CA ALA A 52 6.21 12.55 -3.73
C ALA A 52 4.77 12.44 -4.20
N ALA A 53 4.54 12.58 -5.51
CA ALA A 53 3.23 12.42 -6.15
C ALA A 53 2.10 13.25 -5.50
N GLY A 54 2.42 14.47 -5.01
CA GLY A 54 1.47 15.35 -4.33
C GLY A 54 1.10 14.92 -2.90
N ILE A 55 1.82 13.96 -2.34
CA ILE A 55 1.66 13.50 -0.96
C ILE A 55 2.83 14.01 -0.14
N PHE A 56 2.54 14.74 0.94
CA PHE A 56 3.51 15.14 1.94
C PHE A 56 3.43 14.21 3.15
N LEU A 57 4.57 13.64 3.54
CA LEU A 57 4.71 12.75 4.69
C LEU A 57 5.63 13.40 5.72
N ASP A 58 5.11 13.69 6.90
CA ASP A 58 5.89 14.05 8.09
C ASP A 58 6.02 12.83 9.01
N TYR A 59 7.24 12.28 9.13
CA TYR A 59 7.55 11.18 10.03
C TYR A 59 8.46 11.60 11.19
N SER A 60 8.61 12.91 11.45
CA SER A 60 9.44 13.46 12.51
C SER A 60 9.03 12.97 13.90
N LYS A 61 7.73 12.63 14.09
CA LYS A 61 7.17 12.14 15.35
C LYS A 61 7.28 10.63 15.55
N ASN A 62 7.87 9.91 14.59
CA ASN A 62 8.24 8.51 14.79
C ASN A 62 9.54 8.42 15.58
N ARG A 63 9.70 7.40 16.43
CA ARG A 63 10.95 7.17 17.18
C ARG A 63 12.02 6.54 16.28
N VAL A 64 12.43 7.26 15.27
CA VAL A 64 13.46 6.86 14.30
C VAL A 64 14.61 7.86 14.33
N THR A 65 15.81 7.36 14.10
CA THR A 65 17.04 8.16 13.93
C THR A 65 17.52 8.03 12.48
N GLY A 66 18.55 8.79 12.11
CA GLY A 66 19.18 8.62 10.80
C GLY A 66 19.74 7.20 10.60
N GLU A 67 20.26 6.57 11.66
CA GLU A 67 20.70 5.17 11.61
C GLU A 67 19.54 4.21 11.41
N THR A 68 18.41 4.44 12.07
CA THR A 68 17.18 3.64 11.85
C THR A 68 16.78 3.67 10.39
N LEU A 69 16.73 4.85 9.76
CA LEU A 69 16.37 4.97 8.35
C LEU A 69 17.35 4.24 7.43
N ARG A 70 18.65 4.39 7.67
CA ARG A 70 19.68 3.70 6.90
C ARG A 70 19.48 2.17 6.95
N LEU A 71 19.25 1.62 8.14
CA LEU A 71 19.01 0.19 8.32
C LEU A 71 17.69 -0.28 7.67
N LEU A 72 16.63 0.54 7.71
CA LEU A 72 15.37 0.24 7.04
C LEU A 72 15.53 0.23 5.52
N PHE A 73 16.28 1.18 4.95
CA PHE A 73 16.57 1.16 3.52
C PHE A 73 17.41 -0.04 3.13
N GLN A 74 18.43 -0.38 3.93
CA GLN A 74 19.22 -1.59 3.70
C GLN A 74 18.35 -2.85 3.74
N LEU A 75 17.43 -2.94 4.70
CA LEU A 75 16.48 -4.06 4.78
C LEU A 75 15.59 -4.13 3.53
N ALA A 76 15.12 -2.99 3.03
CA ALA A 76 14.32 -2.94 1.82
C ALA A 76 15.10 -3.44 0.59
N GLU A 77 16.38 -3.10 0.50
CA GLU A 77 17.27 -3.59 -0.57
C GLU A 77 17.51 -5.11 -0.43
N GLU A 78 17.87 -5.59 0.76
CA GLU A 78 18.07 -7.02 1.03
C GLU A 78 16.80 -7.85 0.79
N ALA A 79 15.62 -7.27 1.03
CA ALA A 79 14.33 -7.88 0.76
C ALA A 79 13.92 -7.83 -0.73
N GLY A 80 14.71 -7.18 -1.58
CA GLY A 80 14.41 -7.05 -3.00
C GLY A 80 13.13 -6.24 -3.29
N LEU A 81 12.83 -5.22 -2.46
CA LEU A 81 11.59 -4.45 -2.56
C LEU A 81 11.36 -3.86 -3.95
N ARG A 82 12.41 -3.32 -4.59
CA ARG A 82 12.32 -2.74 -5.93
C ARG A 82 11.85 -3.77 -6.96
N ASN A 83 12.45 -4.96 -6.97
CA ASN A 83 12.09 -6.03 -7.89
C ASN A 83 10.64 -6.48 -7.68
N ARG A 84 10.17 -6.48 -6.42
CA ARG A 84 8.76 -6.81 -6.11
C ARG A 84 7.79 -5.73 -6.58
N ILE A 85 8.15 -4.47 -6.48
CA ILE A 85 7.36 -3.36 -7.02
C ILE A 85 7.23 -3.52 -8.55
N GLU A 86 8.33 -3.75 -9.24
CA GLU A 86 8.34 -3.96 -10.68
C GLU A 86 7.52 -5.19 -11.10
N ALA A 87 7.67 -6.31 -10.36
CA ALA A 87 6.88 -7.52 -10.59
C ALA A 87 5.37 -7.27 -10.39
N MET A 88 4.99 -6.45 -9.39
CA MET A 88 3.60 -6.05 -9.19
C MET A 88 3.04 -5.28 -10.40
N PHE A 89 3.82 -4.34 -10.94
CA PHE A 89 3.41 -3.57 -12.12
C PHE A 89 3.34 -4.43 -13.38
N ARG A 90 4.14 -5.49 -13.49
CA ARG A 90 4.07 -6.47 -14.59
C ARG A 90 2.95 -7.50 -14.43
N GLY A 91 2.16 -7.45 -13.35
CA GLY A 91 1.07 -8.40 -13.10
C GLY A 91 1.53 -9.79 -12.65
N GLU A 92 2.76 -9.92 -12.18
CA GLU A 92 3.28 -11.20 -11.67
C GLU A 92 2.59 -11.62 -10.36
N ARG A 93 2.56 -12.93 -10.11
CA ARG A 93 1.91 -13.52 -8.92
C ARG A 93 2.78 -13.34 -7.67
N ILE A 94 2.89 -12.11 -7.16
CA ILE A 94 3.73 -11.78 -6.01
C ILE A 94 3.10 -12.13 -4.65
N ASN A 95 1.81 -12.41 -4.60
CA ASN A 95 1.16 -12.99 -3.42
C ASN A 95 1.38 -14.50 -3.43
N SER A 96 2.49 -14.92 -2.86
CA SER A 96 2.93 -16.32 -2.86
C SER A 96 2.07 -17.24 -1.99
N THR A 97 1.30 -16.70 -1.05
CA THR A 97 0.42 -17.50 -0.16
C THR A 97 -0.86 -17.93 -0.84
N GLU A 98 -1.35 -17.13 -1.77
CA GLU A 98 -2.60 -17.38 -2.50
C GLU A 98 -2.35 -17.63 -4.00
N ASP A 99 -1.10 -17.61 -4.44
CA ASP A 99 -0.70 -17.70 -5.85
C ASP A 99 -1.44 -16.71 -6.75
N ARG A 100 -1.44 -15.44 -6.36
CA ARG A 100 -2.18 -14.37 -7.05
C ARG A 100 -1.31 -13.18 -7.40
N ALA A 101 -1.66 -12.52 -8.51
CA ALA A 101 -1.20 -11.17 -8.79
C ALA A 101 -1.83 -10.16 -7.81
N VAL A 102 -1.10 -9.08 -7.50
CA VAL A 102 -1.59 -7.97 -6.68
C VAL A 102 -1.95 -6.81 -7.61
N LEU A 103 -3.24 -6.65 -7.89
CA LEU A 103 -3.74 -5.78 -8.96
C LEU A 103 -4.20 -4.39 -8.49
N HIS A 104 -3.65 -3.87 -7.39
CA HIS A 104 -3.96 -2.52 -6.93
C HIS A 104 -3.63 -1.44 -7.97
N VAL A 105 -2.61 -1.70 -8.79
CA VAL A 105 -2.22 -0.83 -9.92
C VAL A 105 -3.27 -0.83 -11.01
N ALA A 106 -3.87 -1.99 -11.34
CA ALA A 106 -4.91 -2.10 -12.35
C ALA A 106 -6.22 -1.39 -11.94
N LEU A 107 -6.53 -1.36 -10.62
CA LEU A 107 -7.69 -0.63 -10.11
C LEU A 107 -7.60 0.88 -10.30
N ARG A 108 -6.41 1.41 -10.55
CA ARG A 108 -6.12 2.84 -10.72
C ARG A 108 -5.59 3.18 -12.11
N ALA A 109 -5.43 2.19 -12.95
CA ALA A 109 -4.93 2.36 -14.31
C ALA A 109 -5.96 3.11 -15.17
N PRO A 110 -5.52 4.01 -16.07
CA PRO A 110 -6.39 4.57 -17.11
C PRO A 110 -6.95 3.47 -18.02
N ARG A 111 -8.03 3.76 -18.75
CA ARG A 111 -8.74 2.77 -19.59
C ARG A 111 -7.90 2.22 -20.74
N ASP A 112 -6.96 3.01 -21.23
CA ASP A 112 -6.06 2.72 -22.34
C ASP A 112 -4.76 2.01 -21.89
N GLU A 113 -4.56 1.83 -20.58
CA GLU A 113 -3.42 1.11 -20.04
C GLU A 113 -3.57 -0.41 -20.25
N THR A 114 -2.43 -1.09 -20.33
CA THR A 114 -2.38 -2.56 -20.45
C THR A 114 -1.60 -3.14 -19.29
N ILE A 115 -2.29 -3.94 -18.47
CA ILE A 115 -1.69 -4.73 -17.38
C ILE A 115 -2.09 -6.18 -17.63
N GLU A 116 -1.12 -7.01 -17.93
CA GLU A 116 -1.35 -8.41 -18.27
C GLU A 116 -1.18 -9.31 -17.05
N VAL A 117 -2.12 -10.23 -16.87
CA VAL A 117 -2.00 -11.37 -15.97
C VAL A 117 -2.31 -12.62 -16.76
N ASP A 118 -1.39 -13.56 -16.76
CA ASP A 118 -1.49 -14.80 -17.53
C ASP A 118 -1.80 -14.55 -19.03
N GLY A 119 -1.17 -13.53 -19.61
CA GLY A 119 -1.36 -13.16 -21.02
C GLY A 119 -2.67 -12.46 -21.35
N LYS A 120 -3.46 -12.04 -20.34
CA LYS A 120 -4.73 -11.35 -20.53
C LYS A 120 -4.70 -9.96 -19.92
N ASN A 121 -5.02 -8.93 -20.70
CA ASN A 121 -5.20 -7.58 -20.18
C ASN A 121 -6.40 -7.53 -19.22
N VAL A 122 -6.16 -7.17 -17.94
CA VAL A 122 -7.16 -7.12 -16.88
C VAL A 122 -7.86 -5.77 -16.75
N VAL A 123 -7.30 -4.71 -17.32
CA VAL A 123 -7.82 -3.33 -17.21
C VAL A 123 -9.25 -3.18 -17.72
N PRO A 124 -9.62 -3.73 -18.89
CA PRO A 124 -11.02 -3.65 -19.36
C PRO A 124 -12.03 -4.28 -18.40
N GLY A 125 -11.64 -5.40 -17.76
CA GLY A 125 -12.48 -6.05 -16.75
C GLY A 125 -12.69 -5.19 -15.49
N VAL A 126 -11.63 -4.51 -15.04
CA VAL A 126 -11.72 -3.56 -13.93
C VAL A 126 -12.68 -2.42 -14.25
N HIS A 127 -12.52 -1.79 -15.40
CA HIS A 127 -13.38 -0.67 -15.80
C HIS A 127 -14.83 -1.09 -16.01
N ALA A 128 -15.09 -2.30 -16.51
CA ALA A 128 -16.45 -2.82 -16.60
C ALA A 128 -17.14 -2.94 -15.23
N VAL A 129 -16.38 -3.29 -14.18
CA VAL A 129 -16.91 -3.31 -12.79
C VAL A 129 -17.10 -1.89 -12.27
N LEU A 130 -16.16 -0.98 -12.50
CA LEU A 130 -16.30 0.44 -12.09
C LEU A 130 -17.51 1.11 -12.74
N ASP A 131 -17.78 0.84 -14.01
CA ASP A 131 -18.96 1.36 -14.72
C ASP A 131 -20.27 0.83 -14.11
N LYS A 132 -20.32 -0.45 -13.75
CA LYS A 132 -21.47 -1.04 -13.02
C LYS A 132 -21.66 -0.38 -11.65
N MET A 133 -20.58 -0.10 -10.93
CA MET A 133 -20.64 0.59 -9.64
C MET A 133 -21.15 2.02 -9.82
N ALA A 134 -20.66 2.75 -10.81
CA ALA A 134 -21.13 4.10 -11.12
C ALA A 134 -22.64 4.11 -11.43
N ALA A 135 -23.09 3.26 -12.36
CA ALA A 135 -24.50 3.14 -12.70
C ALA A 135 -25.38 2.77 -11.49
N PHE A 136 -24.91 1.89 -10.62
CA PHE A 136 -25.60 1.56 -9.37
C PHE A 136 -25.68 2.77 -8.42
N CYS A 137 -24.58 3.49 -8.24
CA CYS A 137 -24.57 4.71 -7.42
C CYS A 137 -25.55 5.76 -7.93
N ASP A 138 -25.63 5.96 -9.24
CA ASP A 138 -26.57 6.92 -9.84
C ASP A 138 -28.03 6.52 -9.58
N ARG A 139 -28.36 5.25 -9.68
CA ARG A 139 -29.70 4.74 -9.36
C ARG A 139 -30.08 4.91 -7.89
N VAL A 140 -29.11 4.72 -6.97
CA VAL A 140 -29.33 4.97 -5.53
C VAL A 140 -29.52 6.46 -5.26
N ARG A 141 -28.64 7.32 -5.84
CA ARG A 141 -28.67 8.78 -5.63
C ARG A 141 -29.93 9.43 -6.24
N SER A 142 -30.36 8.99 -7.39
CA SER A 142 -31.60 9.47 -8.03
C SER A 142 -32.86 9.04 -7.25
N GLY A 143 -32.76 7.97 -6.45
CA GLY A 143 -33.91 7.36 -5.77
C GLY A 143 -34.69 6.39 -6.66
N GLU A 144 -34.19 6.03 -7.83
CA GLU A 144 -34.70 4.93 -8.66
C GLU A 144 -34.56 3.60 -7.88
N TRP A 145 -33.42 3.35 -7.31
CA TRP A 145 -33.22 2.21 -6.41
C TRP A 145 -33.69 2.54 -4.99
N LYS A 146 -34.71 1.84 -4.53
CA LYS A 146 -35.35 2.07 -3.23
C LYS A 146 -35.09 0.90 -2.27
N GLY A 147 -35.17 1.17 -0.98
CA GLY A 147 -35.12 0.14 0.04
C GLY A 147 -36.38 -0.75 0.03
N HIS A 148 -36.38 -1.85 0.79
CA HIS A 148 -37.50 -2.78 0.91
C HIS A 148 -38.84 -2.08 1.24
N SER A 149 -38.82 -1.02 2.03
CA SER A 149 -40.00 -0.23 2.39
C SER A 149 -40.52 0.72 1.28
N GLY A 150 -39.92 0.70 0.09
CA GLY A 150 -40.21 1.63 -1.00
C GLY A 150 -39.68 3.05 -0.78
N LYS A 151 -38.98 3.30 0.32
CA LYS A 151 -38.37 4.61 0.63
C LYS A 151 -37.02 4.76 -0.03
N ARG A 152 -36.64 6.01 -0.33
CA ARG A 152 -35.30 6.37 -0.83
C ARG A 152 -34.24 5.97 0.20
N ILE A 153 -33.13 5.39 -0.26
CA ILE A 153 -31.96 5.10 0.58
C ILE A 153 -31.26 6.41 0.94
N ARG A 154 -31.05 6.66 2.23
CA ARG A 154 -30.41 7.86 2.76
C ARG A 154 -29.12 7.57 3.52
N SER A 155 -28.86 6.32 3.86
CA SER A 155 -27.69 5.91 4.61
C SER A 155 -27.22 4.54 4.12
N VAL A 156 -25.92 4.40 3.98
CA VAL A 156 -25.26 3.15 3.66
C VAL A 156 -24.30 2.80 4.82
N ILE A 157 -24.38 1.58 5.30
CA ILE A 157 -23.50 1.07 6.36
C ILE A 157 -22.65 -0.03 5.74
N ASN A 158 -21.34 0.15 5.73
CA ASN A 158 -20.40 -0.89 5.34
C ASN A 158 -19.95 -1.65 6.60
N ILE A 159 -20.17 -2.95 6.63
CA ILE A 159 -19.78 -3.82 7.75
C ILE A 159 -18.70 -4.77 7.24
N GLY A 160 -17.51 -4.72 7.86
CA GLY A 160 -16.38 -5.59 7.52
C GLY A 160 -15.70 -6.12 8.77
N ILE A 161 -15.28 -7.37 8.75
CA ILE A 161 -14.51 -7.99 9.84
C ILE A 161 -13.05 -7.58 9.70
N GLY A 162 -12.44 -7.06 10.79
CA GLY A 162 -11.01 -6.72 10.87
C GLY A 162 -10.62 -5.38 10.21
N ARG A 163 -11.59 -4.58 9.73
CA ARG A 163 -11.36 -3.20 9.32
C ARG A 163 -12.12 -2.24 10.22
N ALA A 164 -11.37 -1.44 10.96
CA ALA A 164 -11.90 -0.27 11.66
C ALA A 164 -12.14 0.84 10.63
N SER A 165 -13.06 0.65 9.70
CA SER A 165 -13.33 1.69 8.72
C SER A 165 -14.78 1.62 8.31
N CYS A 166 -15.34 2.64 8.51
CA CYS A 166 -15.95 3.61 7.64
C CYS A 166 -17.44 3.62 7.80
N ARG A 167 -17.85 4.62 8.52
CA ARG A 167 -19.20 5.18 8.32
C ARG A 167 -19.05 6.29 7.28
N GLU A 168 -19.52 6.10 6.09
CA GLU A 168 -19.79 7.20 5.19
C GLU A 168 -21.27 7.53 5.22
N ARG A 169 -21.57 8.82 5.40
CA ARG A 169 -22.91 9.37 5.14
C ARG A 169 -22.95 9.81 3.69
N VAL A 170 -23.90 9.32 2.96
CA VAL A 170 -24.23 9.77 1.61
C VAL A 170 -25.20 10.95 1.69
#